data_b814af5e36ed82ba99e4555bc0e54353
#
_entry.id   b814af5e36ed82ba99e4555bc0e54353
#
_cell.length_a   1.000
_cell.length_b   1.000
_cell.length_c   1.000
_cell.angle_alpha   90.00
_cell.angle_beta   90.00
_cell.angle_gamma   90.00
#
_symmetry.space_group_name_H-M   'P 1'
#
loop_
_entity.id
_entity.type
_entity.pdbx_description
1 polymer ?
#
loop_
_entity_poly.entity_id
_entity_poly.type
_entity_poly.pdbx_seq_one_letter_code
_entity_poly.pdbx_strand_id
1 'polypeptide(L)'
;MKVLLVATVQSHICQFHKPLVAMLHEHGCEVHVAARNNLAEKNGLKLDFVEQVFDVPFRRSPFSPKNLGAYKQLKKIIGEGKYDVIHCNTPVGGVLGRLAARKARKHGTKVFYTAHGFHFYKGAPKKCWLIWYPVEEFMCRYTDKLITINEEDYQLARSKFPVETCHIHGVGVSVSRYHLHSVKEEEALRKEESLSVQDFVVLCTGELNSNKDQRTLIDAAVLCRDRIPELKVLLAGNGPLEPALREQIAENHAEGYIRLLGYRTDLERVVPATDVIVSCSHREGLGLNLIEGMLCGKAVIAVENRGHRELIENGVTGYLVPIGDSRTLAERLVQLHNDANQKDFGQVGHRKVQSYTEANVQQELSHIYGFGEC
;
A
#
# COMPACT_ATOMS: atom_id res chain seq x y z
N MET A 1 -12.50 11.76 22.74
CA MET A 1 -13.24 11.61 21.48
C MET A 1 -13.35 10.14 21.16
N LYS A 2 -14.49 9.71 20.58
CA LYS A 2 -14.73 8.31 20.21
C LYS A 2 -14.77 8.15 18.68
N VAL A 3 -13.93 7.29 18.14
CA VAL A 3 -13.72 7.13 16.69
C VAL A 3 -14.11 5.72 16.24
N LEU A 4 -14.87 5.60 15.14
CA LEU A 4 -15.14 4.33 14.48
C LEU A 4 -14.40 4.25 13.16
N LEU A 5 -13.45 3.34 13.04
CA LEU A 5 -12.79 3.00 11.77
C LEU A 5 -13.63 1.95 11.04
N VAL A 6 -14.01 2.22 9.80
CA VAL A 6 -14.80 1.31 8.97
C VAL A 6 -13.98 0.86 7.77
N ALA A 7 -13.82 -0.46 7.59
CA ALA A 7 -13.14 -1.03 6.43
C ALA A 7 -13.83 -2.34 5.98
N THR A 8 -13.59 -2.77 4.76
CA THR A 8 -14.17 -4.03 4.25
C THR A 8 -13.64 -5.26 5.00
N VAL A 9 -12.37 -5.25 5.44
CA VAL A 9 -11.70 -6.36 6.13
C VAL A 9 -10.79 -5.84 7.25
N GLN A 10 -10.67 -6.62 8.34
CA GLN A 10 -9.84 -6.26 9.50
C GLN A 10 -8.34 -6.20 9.15
N SER A 11 -7.87 -7.07 8.25
CA SER A 11 -6.47 -7.04 7.81
C SER A 11 -6.05 -5.69 7.21
N HIS A 12 -6.96 -4.93 6.60
CA HIS A 12 -6.67 -3.59 6.09
C HIS A 12 -6.33 -2.62 7.24
N ILE A 13 -7.07 -2.68 8.35
CA ILE A 13 -6.77 -1.87 9.52
C ILE A 13 -5.42 -2.27 10.14
N CYS A 14 -5.17 -3.59 10.28
CA CYS A 14 -3.90 -4.10 10.83
C CYS A 14 -2.67 -3.66 10.03
N GLN A 15 -2.80 -3.61 8.70
CA GLN A 15 -1.67 -3.33 7.81
C GLN A 15 -1.42 -1.83 7.59
N PHE A 16 -2.47 -1.00 7.62
CA PHE A 16 -2.38 0.37 7.12
C PHE A 16 -2.79 1.45 8.11
N HIS A 17 -3.37 1.10 9.27
CA HIS A 17 -3.93 2.12 10.17
C HIS A 17 -3.34 2.11 11.58
N LYS A 18 -2.26 1.37 11.83
CA LYS A 18 -1.56 1.44 13.12
C LYS A 18 -1.08 2.85 13.47
N PRO A 19 -0.45 3.61 12.53
CA PRO A 19 -0.03 4.98 12.81
C PRO A 19 -1.20 5.90 13.16
N LEU A 20 -2.33 5.78 12.44
CA LEU A 20 -3.56 6.53 12.75
C LEU A 20 -4.08 6.21 14.15
N VAL A 21 -4.15 4.92 14.53
CA VAL A 21 -4.65 4.51 15.84
C VAL A 21 -3.72 4.99 16.96
N ALA A 22 -2.41 4.87 16.75
CA ALA A 22 -1.42 5.38 17.72
C ALA A 22 -1.60 6.88 17.97
N MET A 23 -1.70 7.68 16.91
CA MET A 23 -1.96 9.12 17.00
C MET A 23 -3.28 9.43 17.72
N LEU A 24 -4.35 8.68 17.44
CA LEU A 24 -5.63 8.85 18.12
C LEU A 24 -5.54 8.56 19.62
N HIS A 25 -4.80 7.51 20.02
CA HIS A 25 -4.56 7.17 21.41
C HIS A 25 -3.73 8.23 22.16
N GLU A 26 -2.70 8.77 21.51
CA GLU A 26 -1.90 9.88 22.04
C GLU A 26 -2.76 11.11 22.36
N HIS A 27 -3.86 11.31 21.63
CA HIS A 27 -4.83 12.37 21.89
C HIS A 27 -6.03 11.92 22.76
N GLY A 28 -5.92 10.78 23.46
CA GLY A 28 -6.92 10.27 24.38
C GLY A 28 -8.23 9.84 23.74
N CYS A 29 -8.19 9.39 22.48
CA CYS A 29 -9.36 8.89 21.78
C CYS A 29 -9.60 7.40 22.07
N GLU A 30 -10.87 7.00 22.16
CA GLU A 30 -11.33 5.61 22.15
C GLU A 30 -11.56 5.17 20.69
N VAL A 31 -10.89 4.11 20.23
CA VAL A 31 -10.93 3.68 18.84
C VAL A 31 -11.62 2.34 18.69
N HIS A 32 -12.70 2.30 17.93
CA HIS A 32 -13.42 1.08 17.56
C HIS A 32 -13.23 0.76 16.08
N VAL A 33 -13.36 -0.52 15.71
CA VAL A 33 -13.27 -0.99 14.32
C VAL A 33 -14.52 -1.76 13.93
N ALA A 34 -15.08 -1.47 12.76
CA ALA A 34 -16.14 -2.24 12.12
C ALA A 34 -15.66 -2.78 10.77
N ALA A 35 -15.35 -4.07 10.70
CA ALA A 35 -14.80 -4.71 9.50
C ALA A 35 -15.04 -6.23 9.54
N ARG A 36 -15.04 -6.91 8.38
CA ARG A 36 -15.14 -8.36 8.32
C ARG A 36 -13.85 -9.00 8.83
N ASN A 37 -14.00 -9.98 9.72
CA ASN A 37 -12.87 -10.76 10.19
C ASN A 37 -12.33 -11.65 9.04
N ASN A 38 -11.05 -11.47 8.73
CA ASN A 38 -10.29 -12.28 7.78
C ASN A 38 -8.86 -12.54 8.28
N LEU A 39 -8.62 -12.38 9.59
CA LEU A 39 -7.26 -12.45 10.15
C LEU A 39 -6.71 -13.87 10.14
N ALA A 40 -7.57 -14.89 10.24
CA ALA A 40 -7.17 -16.29 10.14
C ALA A 40 -6.51 -16.62 8.77
N GLU A 41 -6.87 -15.87 7.71
CA GLU A 41 -6.30 -16.01 6.37
C GLU A 41 -4.96 -15.24 6.19
N LYS A 42 -4.48 -14.55 7.24
CA LYS A 42 -3.40 -13.54 7.18
C LYS A 42 -2.32 -13.76 8.26
N ASN A 43 -1.80 -14.98 8.32
CA ASN A 43 -0.58 -15.39 9.06
C ASN A 43 -0.18 -14.48 10.24
N GLY A 44 -0.91 -14.58 11.37
CA GLY A 44 -0.51 -13.93 12.61
C GLY A 44 -0.86 -12.45 12.76
N LEU A 45 -1.58 -11.82 11.82
CA LEU A 45 -2.11 -10.48 12.04
C LEU A 45 -3.10 -10.49 13.21
N LYS A 46 -2.95 -9.51 14.12
CA LYS A 46 -3.83 -9.30 15.26
C LYS A 46 -4.35 -7.87 15.25
N LEU A 47 -5.61 -7.70 15.62
CA LEU A 47 -6.25 -6.39 15.82
C LEU A 47 -6.47 -6.19 17.33
N ASP A 48 -5.39 -6.10 18.08
CA ASP A 48 -5.31 -6.01 19.54
C ASP A 48 -4.89 -4.62 20.05
N PHE A 49 -4.83 -3.65 19.15
CA PHE A 49 -4.42 -2.27 19.43
C PHE A 49 -5.60 -1.27 19.31
N VAL A 50 -6.82 -1.72 19.54
CA VAL A 50 -8.06 -0.91 19.57
C VAL A 50 -8.99 -1.42 20.66
N GLU A 51 -9.87 -0.55 21.21
CA GLU A 51 -10.71 -0.91 22.34
C GLU A 51 -11.82 -1.89 21.99
N GLN A 52 -12.37 -1.81 20.77
CA GLN A 52 -13.44 -2.71 20.35
C GLN A 52 -13.43 -3.02 18.87
N VAL A 53 -13.71 -4.28 18.55
CA VAL A 53 -13.84 -4.77 17.16
C VAL A 53 -15.22 -5.37 16.95
N PHE A 54 -15.91 -4.89 15.92
CA PHE A 54 -17.19 -5.44 15.45
C PHE A 54 -16.94 -6.21 14.16
N ASP A 55 -17.25 -7.51 14.17
CA ASP A 55 -17.22 -8.30 12.93
C ASP A 55 -18.48 -8.00 12.12
N VAL A 56 -18.30 -7.28 11.01
CA VAL A 56 -19.38 -6.89 10.10
C VAL A 56 -19.17 -7.61 8.77
N PRO A 57 -20.14 -8.41 8.26
CA PRO A 57 -19.95 -9.34 7.14
C PRO A 57 -19.92 -8.66 5.77
N PHE A 58 -19.05 -7.67 5.61
CA PHE A 58 -18.82 -7.00 4.32
C PHE A 58 -18.37 -7.98 3.23
N ARG A 59 -18.80 -7.74 2.00
CA ARG A 59 -18.33 -8.43 0.80
C ARG A 59 -17.58 -7.47 -0.10
N ARG A 60 -16.48 -7.92 -0.72
CA ARG A 60 -15.66 -7.09 -1.62
C ARG A 60 -16.44 -6.62 -2.85
N SER A 61 -17.36 -7.45 -3.38
CA SER A 61 -18.22 -7.04 -4.48
C SER A 61 -19.28 -6.04 -4.00
N PRO A 62 -19.36 -4.82 -4.55
CA PRO A 62 -20.35 -3.81 -4.17
C PRO A 62 -21.77 -4.24 -4.48
N PHE A 63 -21.96 -5.13 -5.45
CA PHE A 63 -23.26 -5.63 -5.90
C PHE A 63 -23.76 -6.83 -5.08
N SER A 64 -23.02 -7.28 -4.07
CA SER A 64 -23.44 -8.41 -3.25
C SER A 64 -24.65 -8.06 -2.39
N PRO A 65 -25.78 -8.80 -2.47
CA PRO A 65 -26.97 -8.56 -1.64
C PRO A 65 -26.68 -8.75 -0.14
N LYS A 66 -25.64 -9.51 0.20
CA LYS A 66 -25.18 -9.71 1.60
C LYS A 66 -24.69 -8.41 2.23
N ASN A 67 -24.32 -7.41 1.45
CA ASN A 67 -23.94 -6.08 1.95
C ASN A 67 -25.12 -5.33 2.59
N LEU A 68 -26.37 -5.70 2.31
CA LEU A 68 -27.54 -5.13 2.99
C LEU A 68 -27.56 -5.51 4.48
N GLY A 69 -27.18 -6.76 4.82
CA GLY A 69 -27.00 -7.19 6.21
C GLY A 69 -25.89 -6.41 6.92
N ALA A 70 -24.74 -6.28 6.27
CA ALA A 70 -23.61 -5.48 6.77
C ALA A 70 -24.03 -4.01 7.02
N TYR A 71 -24.77 -3.41 6.10
CA TYR A 71 -25.30 -2.05 6.25
C TYR A 71 -26.22 -1.91 7.46
N LYS A 72 -27.18 -2.84 7.66
CA LYS A 72 -28.09 -2.81 8.80
C LYS A 72 -27.34 -2.92 10.13
N GLN A 73 -26.39 -3.84 10.22
CA GLN A 73 -25.55 -4.03 11.41
C GLN A 73 -24.71 -2.79 11.68
N LEU A 74 -24.04 -2.24 10.66
CA LEU A 74 -23.21 -1.03 10.80
C LEU A 74 -24.05 0.17 11.26
N LYS A 75 -25.27 0.33 10.72
CA LYS A 75 -26.19 1.39 11.13
C LYS A 75 -26.61 1.25 12.61
N LYS A 76 -26.76 0.02 13.13
CA LYS A 76 -27.03 -0.25 14.55
C LYS A 76 -25.82 0.14 15.40
N ILE A 77 -24.61 -0.32 15.05
CA ILE A 77 -23.36 0.00 15.74
C ILE A 77 -23.16 1.53 15.84
N ILE A 78 -23.37 2.23 14.72
CA ILE A 78 -23.23 3.70 14.69
C ILE A 78 -24.28 4.39 15.57
N GLY A 79 -25.51 3.92 15.53
CA GLY A 79 -26.60 4.50 16.32
C GLY A 79 -26.45 4.33 17.83
N GLU A 80 -25.89 3.19 18.25
CA GLU A 80 -25.67 2.87 19.68
C GLU A 80 -24.36 3.45 20.21
N GLY A 81 -23.31 3.54 19.36
CA GLY A 81 -21.95 3.87 19.75
C GLY A 81 -21.69 5.36 20.02
N LYS A 82 -22.54 6.28 19.53
CA LYS A 82 -22.41 7.74 19.69
C LYS A 82 -21.00 8.25 19.36
N TYR A 83 -20.52 7.94 18.15
CA TYR A 83 -19.18 8.32 17.71
C TYR A 83 -19.09 9.79 17.36
N ASP A 84 -17.96 10.42 17.74
CA ASP A 84 -17.61 11.78 17.33
C ASP A 84 -17.14 11.81 15.87
N VAL A 85 -16.35 10.77 15.49
CA VAL A 85 -15.85 10.62 14.12
C VAL A 85 -16.10 9.19 13.61
N ILE A 86 -16.56 9.08 12.37
CA ILE A 86 -16.62 7.81 11.63
C ILE A 86 -15.67 7.95 10.44
N HIS A 87 -14.56 7.24 10.49
CA HIS A 87 -13.54 7.27 9.44
C HIS A 87 -13.64 6.03 8.57
N CYS A 88 -14.12 6.22 7.36
CA CYS A 88 -14.39 5.17 6.39
C CYS A 88 -13.16 4.90 5.51
N ASN A 89 -12.93 3.63 5.19
CA ASN A 89 -11.82 3.16 4.36
C ASN A 89 -12.30 2.09 3.40
N THR A 90 -11.55 1.86 2.33
CA THR A 90 -11.85 0.89 1.27
C THR A 90 -13.15 1.20 0.49
N PRO A 91 -13.31 0.75 -0.77
CA PRO A 91 -14.47 1.16 -1.58
C PRO A 91 -15.81 0.76 -0.97
N VAL A 92 -16.00 -0.50 -0.59
CA VAL A 92 -17.29 -0.98 -0.04
C VAL A 92 -17.51 -0.47 1.39
N GLY A 93 -16.47 -0.54 2.24
CA GLY A 93 -16.52 0.01 3.60
C GLY A 93 -16.81 1.52 3.58
N GLY A 94 -16.19 2.23 2.63
CA GLY A 94 -16.39 3.67 2.40
C GLY A 94 -17.82 4.03 2.02
N VAL A 95 -18.40 3.33 1.05
CA VAL A 95 -19.80 3.59 0.64
C VAL A 95 -20.80 3.26 1.75
N LEU A 96 -20.71 2.05 2.32
CA LEU A 96 -21.66 1.61 3.33
C LEU A 96 -21.51 2.37 4.65
N GLY A 97 -20.27 2.74 5.04
CA GLY A 97 -19.98 3.55 6.21
C GLY A 97 -20.62 4.93 6.11
N ARG A 98 -20.32 5.66 5.02
CA ARG A 98 -20.89 7.00 4.76
C ARG A 98 -22.42 6.99 4.71
N LEU A 99 -23.02 5.98 4.06
CA LEU A 99 -24.49 5.83 4.02
C LEU A 99 -25.07 5.51 5.41
N ALA A 100 -24.45 4.65 6.19
CA ALA A 100 -24.91 4.29 7.52
C ALA A 100 -24.80 5.47 8.51
N ALA A 101 -23.75 6.28 8.36
CA ALA A 101 -23.42 7.43 9.21
C ALA A 101 -24.34 8.65 8.99
N ARG A 102 -25.08 8.73 7.86
CA ARG A 102 -25.80 9.95 7.46
C ARG A 102 -26.79 10.48 8.50
N LYS A 103 -27.39 9.61 9.36
CA LYS A 103 -28.27 10.05 10.46
C LYS A 103 -27.42 10.62 11.61
N ALA A 104 -26.36 9.95 12.02
CA ALA A 104 -25.47 10.40 13.06
C ALA A 104 -24.80 11.74 12.69
N ARG A 105 -24.40 11.90 11.41
CA ARG A 105 -23.85 13.15 10.89
C ARG A 105 -24.78 14.35 11.09
N LYS A 106 -26.09 14.20 10.98
CA LYS A 106 -27.07 15.26 11.28
C LYS A 106 -27.09 15.67 12.75
N HIS A 107 -26.54 14.84 13.62
CA HIS A 107 -26.45 15.07 15.07
C HIS A 107 -25.03 15.38 15.55
N GLY A 108 -24.14 15.81 14.64
CA GLY A 108 -22.80 16.31 14.97
C GLY A 108 -21.64 15.35 14.73
N THR A 109 -21.88 14.05 14.47
CA THR A 109 -20.82 13.11 14.09
C THR A 109 -20.14 13.54 12.79
N LYS A 110 -18.82 13.62 12.78
CA LYS A 110 -18.03 13.88 11.55
C LYS A 110 -17.80 12.59 10.78
N VAL A 111 -17.81 12.68 9.46
CA VAL A 111 -17.62 11.53 8.57
C VAL A 111 -16.45 11.79 7.65
N PHE A 112 -15.36 11.03 7.85
CA PHE A 112 -14.15 11.09 7.01
C PHE A 112 -14.10 9.88 6.09
N TYR A 113 -13.46 10.03 4.95
CA TYR A 113 -13.21 8.94 4.03
C TYR A 113 -11.80 9.02 3.47
N THR A 114 -10.98 7.98 3.69
CA THR A 114 -9.68 7.86 3.04
C THR A 114 -9.80 6.98 1.80
N ALA A 115 -9.52 7.58 0.65
CA ALA A 115 -9.38 6.91 -0.63
C ALA A 115 -7.94 6.40 -0.80
N HIS A 116 -7.75 5.07 -0.69
CA HIS A 116 -6.45 4.43 -0.92
C HIS A 116 -6.12 4.24 -2.41
N GLY A 117 -6.65 5.10 -3.24
CA GLY A 117 -6.50 5.12 -4.69
C GLY A 117 -7.83 4.94 -5.40
N PHE A 118 -8.29 5.97 -6.13
CA PHE A 118 -9.50 5.91 -6.92
C PHE A 118 -9.40 4.86 -8.04
N HIS A 119 -10.55 4.30 -8.43
CA HIS A 119 -10.64 3.39 -9.58
C HIS A 119 -10.69 4.15 -10.90
N PHE A 120 -10.91 5.45 -10.87
CA PHE A 120 -10.92 6.39 -11.99
C PHE A 120 -9.75 7.36 -11.83
N TYR A 121 -8.89 7.43 -12.83
CA TYR A 121 -7.68 8.25 -12.88
C TYR A 121 -7.29 8.47 -14.34
N LYS A 122 -6.32 9.33 -14.62
CA LYS A 122 -5.85 9.58 -15.99
C LYS A 122 -5.29 8.29 -16.60
N GLY A 123 -5.94 7.78 -17.67
CA GLY A 123 -5.60 6.51 -18.30
C GLY A 123 -6.42 5.30 -17.83
N ALA A 124 -7.27 5.45 -16.81
CA ALA A 124 -8.16 4.37 -16.37
C ALA A 124 -9.21 4.03 -17.47
N PRO A 125 -9.63 2.75 -17.58
CA PRO A 125 -10.68 2.34 -18.49
C PRO A 125 -11.97 3.19 -18.33
N LYS A 126 -12.61 3.57 -19.45
CA LYS A 126 -13.85 4.38 -19.44
C LYS A 126 -14.93 3.83 -18.51
N LYS A 127 -15.06 2.50 -18.40
CA LYS A 127 -15.99 1.83 -17.47
C LYS A 127 -15.75 2.20 -16.01
N CYS A 128 -14.51 2.44 -15.62
CA CYS A 128 -14.18 2.85 -14.25
C CYS A 128 -14.71 4.26 -13.97
N TRP A 129 -14.59 5.17 -14.92
CA TRP A 129 -15.15 6.52 -14.83
C TRP A 129 -16.68 6.51 -14.78
N LEU A 130 -17.34 5.68 -15.61
CA LEU A 130 -18.80 5.58 -15.66
C LEU A 130 -19.42 4.97 -14.40
N ILE A 131 -18.70 4.08 -13.70
CA ILE A 131 -19.25 3.38 -12.54
C ILE A 131 -18.81 4.06 -11.23
N TRP A 132 -17.49 4.27 -11.05
CA TRP A 132 -16.96 4.65 -9.75
C TRP A 132 -16.97 6.16 -9.51
N TYR A 133 -16.78 6.97 -10.54
CA TYR A 133 -16.79 8.42 -10.39
C TYR A 133 -18.15 8.95 -9.90
N PRO A 134 -19.33 8.60 -10.51
CA PRO A 134 -20.63 9.06 -10.02
C PRO A 134 -20.94 8.58 -8.59
N VAL A 135 -20.45 7.37 -8.23
CA VAL A 135 -20.61 6.87 -6.86
C VAL A 135 -19.87 7.73 -5.86
N GLU A 136 -18.58 8.05 -6.13
CA GLU A 136 -17.79 8.88 -5.23
C GLU A 136 -18.32 10.33 -5.18
N GLU A 137 -18.69 10.92 -6.32
CA GLU A 137 -19.31 12.24 -6.38
C GLU A 137 -20.60 12.31 -5.55
N PHE A 138 -21.48 11.31 -5.68
CA PHE A 138 -22.68 11.21 -4.87
C PHE A 138 -22.37 11.06 -3.38
N MET A 139 -21.36 10.27 -3.02
CA MET A 139 -20.98 9.99 -1.65
C MET A 139 -20.35 11.19 -0.93
N CYS A 140 -19.82 12.18 -1.67
CA CYS A 140 -19.32 13.43 -1.11
C CYS A 140 -20.38 14.18 -0.28
N ARG A 141 -21.68 14.01 -0.59
CA ARG A 141 -22.79 14.60 0.18
C ARG A 141 -22.86 14.08 1.63
N TYR A 142 -22.26 12.93 1.90
CA TYR A 142 -22.23 12.27 3.21
C TYR A 142 -20.83 12.23 3.82
N THR A 143 -19.94 13.07 3.32
CA THR A 143 -18.53 13.14 3.73
C THR A 143 -18.24 14.56 4.22
N ASP A 144 -17.55 14.70 5.35
CA ASP A 144 -17.05 16.00 5.84
C ASP A 144 -15.63 16.25 5.33
N LYS A 145 -14.77 15.21 5.34
CA LYS A 145 -13.42 15.30 4.79
C LYS A 145 -13.11 14.07 3.93
N LEU A 146 -12.66 14.32 2.71
CA LEU A 146 -12.14 13.32 1.78
C LEU A 146 -10.61 13.37 1.84
N ILE A 147 -9.99 12.27 2.22
CA ILE A 147 -8.54 12.16 2.37
C ILE A 147 -7.99 11.31 1.23
N THR A 148 -6.98 11.78 0.56
CA THR A 148 -6.27 11.06 -0.50
C THR A 148 -4.83 10.80 -0.08
N ILE A 149 -4.21 9.74 -0.63
CA ILE A 149 -2.85 9.29 -0.26
C ILE A 149 -1.82 9.52 -1.36
N ASN A 150 -2.20 10.18 -2.45
CA ASN A 150 -1.33 10.60 -3.54
C ASN A 150 -1.85 11.90 -4.15
N GLU A 151 -0.94 12.65 -4.77
CA GLU A 151 -1.21 13.98 -5.32
C GLU A 151 -2.17 13.95 -6.51
N GLU A 152 -2.09 12.94 -7.40
CA GLU A 152 -2.97 12.84 -8.58
C GLU A 152 -4.44 12.71 -8.16
N ASP A 153 -4.74 11.85 -7.18
CA ASP A 153 -6.09 11.70 -6.63
C ASP A 153 -6.54 12.95 -5.87
N TYR A 154 -5.62 13.63 -5.17
CA TYR A 154 -5.90 14.88 -4.47
C TYR A 154 -6.34 15.98 -5.43
N GLN A 155 -5.56 16.25 -6.48
CA GLN A 155 -5.90 17.25 -7.48
C GLN A 155 -7.20 16.95 -8.21
N LEU A 156 -7.41 15.65 -8.54
CA LEU A 156 -8.66 15.20 -9.14
C LEU A 156 -9.85 15.48 -8.20
N ALA A 157 -9.76 15.07 -6.94
CA ALA A 157 -10.85 15.23 -5.97
C ALA A 157 -11.12 16.72 -5.68
N ARG A 158 -10.08 17.50 -5.44
CA ARG A 158 -10.18 18.95 -5.19
C ARG A 158 -10.84 19.69 -6.35
N SER A 159 -10.59 19.27 -7.59
CA SER A 159 -11.16 19.92 -8.77
C SER A 159 -12.58 19.49 -9.11
N LYS A 160 -13.01 18.31 -8.66
CA LYS A 160 -14.26 17.67 -9.14
C LYS A 160 -15.31 17.46 -8.05
N PHE A 161 -14.91 17.33 -6.79
CA PHE A 161 -15.83 16.94 -5.72
C PHE A 161 -16.17 18.11 -4.79
N PRO A 162 -17.46 18.31 -4.45
CA PRO A 162 -17.92 19.37 -3.57
C PRO A 162 -17.74 18.96 -2.08
N VAL A 163 -16.51 18.64 -1.67
CA VAL A 163 -16.17 18.22 -0.31
C VAL A 163 -14.79 18.76 0.05
N GLU A 164 -14.55 19.06 1.32
CA GLU A 164 -13.22 19.38 1.81
C GLU A 164 -12.28 18.20 1.54
N THR A 165 -11.26 18.44 0.73
CA THR A 165 -10.30 17.40 0.32
C THR A 165 -8.95 17.67 0.97
N CYS A 166 -8.41 16.65 1.63
CA CYS A 166 -7.10 16.68 2.27
C CYS A 166 -6.16 15.67 1.58
N HIS A 167 -4.89 16.01 1.54
CA HIS A 167 -3.82 15.11 1.10
C HIS A 167 -3.00 14.67 2.30
N ILE A 168 -2.61 13.39 2.32
CA ILE A 168 -1.60 12.85 3.24
C ILE A 168 -0.60 12.00 2.45
N HIS A 169 0.64 11.93 2.94
CA HIS A 169 1.70 11.15 2.32
C HIS A 169 1.58 9.66 2.67
N GLY A 170 0.56 9.00 2.13
CA GLY A 170 0.35 7.56 2.33
C GLY A 170 -0.31 7.23 3.67
N VAL A 171 0.11 6.13 4.26
CA VAL A 171 -0.43 5.58 5.53
C VAL A 171 0.61 5.53 6.65
N GLY A 172 1.81 6.04 6.38
CA GLY A 172 2.94 6.02 7.28
C GLY A 172 3.72 4.70 7.26
N VAL A 173 5.01 4.78 6.95
CA VAL A 173 5.94 3.64 6.99
C VAL A 173 6.86 3.80 8.21
N SER A 174 7.04 2.70 8.95
CA SER A 174 7.81 2.69 10.19
C SER A 174 9.30 2.81 9.96
N VAL A 175 9.91 3.89 10.42
CA VAL A 175 11.36 4.08 10.38
C VAL A 175 12.10 3.19 11.37
N SER A 176 11.44 2.66 12.38
CA SER A 176 12.04 1.67 13.28
C SER A 176 12.21 0.31 12.61
N ARG A 177 11.41 0.01 11.58
CA ARG A 177 11.49 -1.22 10.79
C ARG A 177 12.33 -1.04 9.52
N TYR A 178 12.18 0.09 8.83
CA TYR A 178 12.84 0.37 7.55
C TYR A 178 13.71 1.62 7.68
N HIS A 179 15.01 1.43 7.71
CA HIS A 179 16.01 2.49 7.86
C HIS A 179 17.34 2.10 7.18
N LEU A 180 18.26 3.02 7.13
CA LEU A 180 19.59 2.75 6.61
C LEU A 180 20.33 1.78 7.53
N HIS A 181 20.97 0.79 6.95
CA HIS A 181 21.82 -0.19 7.63
C HIS A 181 23.29 0.05 7.27
N SER A 182 24.17 -0.32 8.18
CA SER A 182 25.60 -0.39 7.87
C SER A 182 25.88 -1.58 6.94
N VAL A 183 26.98 -1.53 6.20
CA VAL A 183 27.43 -2.62 5.31
C VAL A 183 27.51 -3.96 6.05
N LYS A 184 28.01 -3.95 7.30
CA LYS A 184 28.12 -5.17 8.12
C LYS A 184 26.75 -5.76 8.48
N GLU A 185 25.76 -4.92 8.76
CA GLU A 185 24.38 -5.37 9.05
C GLU A 185 23.74 -5.94 7.77
N GLU A 186 23.90 -5.30 6.63
CA GLU A 186 23.42 -5.81 5.34
C GLU A 186 24.03 -7.16 4.99
N GLU A 187 25.37 -7.32 5.17
CA GLU A 187 26.06 -8.59 4.95
C GLU A 187 25.55 -9.70 5.87
N ALA A 188 25.27 -9.39 7.14
CA ALA A 188 24.68 -10.35 8.08
C ALA A 188 23.28 -10.79 7.64
N LEU A 189 22.43 -9.84 7.22
CA LEU A 189 21.08 -10.12 6.71
C LEU A 189 21.11 -10.92 5.40
N ARG A 190 22.06 -10.63 4.48
CA ARG A 190 22.29 -11.45 3.27
C ARG A 190 22.60 -12.90 3.62
N LYS A 191 23.48 -13.11 4.60
CA LYS A 191 23.83 -14.45 5.05
C LYS A 191 22.63 -15.22 5.62
N GLU A 192 21.76 -14.57 6.36
CA GLU A 192 20.51 -15.17 6.86
C GLU A 192 19.60 -15.65 5.71
N GLU A 193 19.53 -14.87 4.64
CA GLU A 193 18.77 -15.19 3.43
C GLU A 193 19.51 -16.15 2.47
N SER A 194 20.69 -16.69 2.87
CA SER A 194 21.55 -17.53 2.03
C SER A 194 21.98 -16.85 0.73
N LEU A 195 22.31 -15.56 0.84
CA LEU A 195 22.82 -14.72 -0.24
C LEU A 195 24.31 -14.42 -0.05
N SER A 196 25.06 -14.36 -1.15
CA SER A 196 26.44 -13.91 -1.18
C SER A 196 26.53 -12.37 -1.20
N VAL A 197 27.66 -11.83 -0.75
CA VAL A 197 27.95 -10.39 -0.88
C VAL A 197 28.17 -9.97 -2.34
N GLN A 198 28.48 -10.90 -3.24
CA GLN A 198 28.61 -10.65 -4.66
C GLN A 198 27.26 -10.78 -5.41
N ASP A 199 26.23 -11.35 -4.82
CA ASP A 199 24.94 -11.46 -5.49
C ASP A 199 24.35 -10.08 -5.76
N PHE A 200 23.81 -9.89 -6.97
CA PHE A 200 22.95 -8.75 -7.29
C PHE A 200 21.49 -9.15 -7.02
N VAL A 201 20.96 -8.64 -5.93
CA VAL A 201 19.69 -9.13 -5.36
C VAL A 201 18.54 -8.19 -5.66
N VAL A 202 17.54 -8.70 -6.38
CA VAL A 202 16.31 -8.00 -6.74
C VAL A 202 15.14 -8.56 -5.91
N LEU A 203 14.38 -7.71 -5.25
CA LEU A 203 13.21 -8.11 -4.46
C LEU A 203 11.92 -7.51 -5.04
N CYS A 204 10.90 -8.35 -5.18
CA CYS A 204 9.52 -7.92 -5.43
C CYS A 204 8.61 -8.45 -4.32
N THR A 205 7.87 -7.55 -3.65
CA THR A 205 6.96 -7.91 -2.57
C THR A 205 5.51 -7.65 -2.94
N GLY A 206 4.60 -8.52 -2.52
CA GLY A 206 3.16 -8.34 -2.67
C GLY A 206 2.41 -9.62 -2.98
N GLU A 207 1.07 -9.53 -2.99
CA GLU A 207 0.20 -10.66 -3.33
C GLU A 207 0.49 -11.17 -4.76
N LEU A 208 0.64 -12.48 -4.92
CA LEU A 208 0.91 -13.10 -6.23
C LEU A 208 -0.38 -13.14 -7.07
N ASN A 209 -0.65 -12.05 -7.79
CA ASN A 209 -1.87 -11.88 -8.58
C ASN A 209 -1.61 -11.08 -9.88
N SER A 210 -2.59 -11.03 -10.77
CA SER A 210 -2.47 -10.39 -12.08
C SER A 210 -2.22 -8.87 -12.02
N ASN A 211 -2.59 -8.18 -10.94
CA ASN A 211 -2.30 -6.76 -10.79
C ASN A 211 -0.84 -6.50 -10.43
N LYS A 212 -0.24 -7.39 -9.61
CA LYS A 212 1.16 -7.27 -9.18
C LYS A 212 2.16 -7.76 -10.23
N ASP A 213 1.71 -8.61 -11.15
CA ASP A 213 2.39 -9.03 -12.38
C ASP A 213 3.88 -9.42 -12.22
N GLN A 214 4.14 -10.31 -11.26
CA GLN A 214 5.49 -10.86 -11.02
C GLN A 214 6.03 -11.61 -12.24
N ARG A 215 5.15 -12.03 -13.19
CA ARG A 215 5.54 -12.65 -14.46
C ARG A 215 6.49 -11.78 -15.27
N THR A 216 6.18 -10.47 -15.37
CA THR A 216 7.04 -9.50 -16.05
C THR A 216 8.45 -9.44 -15.47
N LEU A 217 8.60 -9.53 -14.12
CA LEU A 217 9.92 -9.57 -13.49
C LEU A 217 10.66 -10.89 -13.76
N ILE A 218 9.96 -12.04 -13.76
CA ILE A 218 10.57 -13.33 -14.11
C ILE A 218 11.11 -13.28 -15.54
N ASP A 219 10.32 -12.82 -16.51
CA ASP A 219 10.75 -12.67 -17.90
C ASP A 219 11.95 -11.72 -18.03
N ALA A 220 11.95 -10.60 -17.31
CA ALA A 220 13.08 -9.67 -17.31
C ALA A 220 14.35 -10.30 -16.74
N ALA A 221 14.23 -11.07 -15.66
CA ALA A 221 15.36 -11.77 -15.05
C ALA A 221 15.98 -12.80 -16.01
N VAL A 222 15.15 -13.54 -16.74
CA VAL A 222 15.61 -14.47 -17.77
C VAL A 222 16.36 -13.73 -18.89
N LEU A 223 15.82 -12.60 -19.35
CA LEU A 223 16.42 -11.80 -20.43
C LEU A 223 17.77 -11.16 -20.07
N CYS A 224 18.03 -10.88 -18.81
CA CYS A 224 19.28 -10.25 -18.39
C CYS A 224 20.26 -11.21 -17.70
N ARG A 225 19.92 -12.47 -17.52
CA ARG A 225 20.72 -13.47 -16.79
C ARG A 225 22.16 -13.58 -17.24
N ASP A 226 22.40 -13.65 -18.56
CA ASP A 226 23.74 -13.78 -19.11
C ASP A 226 24.59 -12.52 -18.91
N ARG A 227 23.95 -11.35 -18.74
CA ARG A 227 24.59 -10.06 -18.50
C ARG A 227 24.81 -9.78 -17.01
N ILE A 228 24.10 -10.51 -16.12
CA ILE A 228 24.23 -10.43 -14.65
C ILE A 228 24.34 -11.85 -14.11
N PRO A 229 25.52 -12.47 -14.17
CA PRO A 229 25.73 -13.86 -13.72
C PRO A 229 25.43 -14.09 -12.23
N GLU A 230 25.56 -13.08 -11.38
CA GLU A 230 25.27 -13.09 -9.95
C GLU A 230 23.84 -12.70 -9.58
N LEU A 231 22.95 -12.54 -10.56
CA LEU A 231 21.56 -12.19 -10.32
C LEU A 231 20.84 -13.17 -9.40
N LYS A 232 20.17 -12.63 -8.38
CA LYS A 232 19.19 -13.34 -7.55
C LYS A 232 17.88 -12.54 -7.51
N VAL A 233 16.76 -13.21 -7.75
CA VAL A 233 15.44 -12.60 -7.66
C VAL A 233 14.64 -13.25 -6.55
N LEU A 234 14.12 -12.45 -5.65
CA LEU A 234 13.30 -12.86 -4.52
C LEU A 234 11.86 -12.36 -4.72
N LEU A 235 10.90 -13.26 -4.69
CA LEU A 235 9.47 -12.96 -4.78
C LEU A 235 8.83 -13.26 -3.42
N ALA A 236 8.52 -12.22 -2.65
CA ALA A 236 7.91 -12.36 -1.32
C ALA A 236 6.41 -12.08 -1.36
N GLY A 237 5.62 -13.08 -1.08
CA GLY A 237 4.17 -13.04 -1.05
C GLY A 237 3.55 -14.39 -1.31
N ASN A 238 2.24 -14.48 -1.16
CA ASN A 238 1.43 -15.61 -1.58
C ASN A 238 0.26 -15.12 -2.44
N GLY A 239 -0.39 -16.00 -3.17
CA GLY A 239 -1.54 -15.64 -3.97
C GLY A 239 -1.91 -16.66 -5.03
N PRO A 240 -3.01 -16.42 -5.76
CA PRO A 240 -3.57 -17.40 -6.70
C PRO A 240 -2.64 -17.73 -7.89
N LEU A 241 -1.69 -16.86 -8.21
CA LEU A 241 -0.76 -17.09 -9.32
C LEU A 241 0.51 -17.87 -8.92
N GLU A 242 0.70 -18.23 -7.64
CA GLU A 242 1.90 -18.96 -7.22
C GLU A 242 2.20 -20.21 -8.05
N PRO A 243 1.23 -21.12 -8.34
CA PRO A 243 1.50 -22.29 -9.18
C PRO A 243 2.01 -21.92 -10.58
N ALA A 244 1.37 -20.92 -11.22
CA ALA A 244 1.76 -20.48 -12.55
C ALA A 244 3.14 -19.78 -12.59
N LEU A 245 3.53 -19.09 -11.49
CA LEU A 245 4.87 -18.49 -11.40
C LEU A 245 5.94 -19.57 -11.20
N ARG A 246 5.66 -20.63 -10.41
CA ARG A 246 6.55 -21.80 -10.26
C ARG A 246 6.76 -22.51 -11.59
N GLU A 247 5.70 -22.71 -12.36
CA GLU A 247 5.76 -23.30 -13.71
C GLU A 247 6.63 -22.45 -14.64
N GLN A 248 6.41 -21.11 -14.71
CA GLN A 248 7.21 -20.19 -15.51
C GLN A 248 8.69 -20.22 -15.14
N ILE A 249 9.02 -20.27 -13.84
CA ILE A 249 10.41 -20.37 -13.35
C ILE A 249 11.04 -21.70 -13.83
N ALA A 250 10.33 -22.83 -13.73
CA ALA A 250 10.82 -24.14 -14.14
C ALA A 250 10.99 -24.25 -15.66
N GLU A 251 10.03 -23.75 -16.46
CA GLU A 251 10.11 -23.72 -17.91
C GLU A 251 11.33 -22.95 -18.44
N ASN A 252 11.76 -21.93 -17.68
CA ASN A 252 12.96 -21.13 -18.00
C ASN A 252 14.25 -21.59 -17.31
N HIS A 253 14.22 -22.73 -16.61
CA HIS A 253 15.36 -23.28 -15.84
C HIS A 253 15.98 -22.23 -14.87
N ALA A 254 15.09 -21.43 -14.23
CA ALA A 254 15.46 -20.26 -13.44
C ALA A 254 15.51 -20.50 -11.92
N GLU A 255 15.27 -21.74 -11.44
CA GLU A 255 15.20 -22.11 -10.01
C GLU A 255 16.51 -21.83 -9.27
N GLY A 256 17.64 -21.81 -9.97
CA GLY A 256 18.96 -21.52 -9.39
C GLY A 256 19.15 -20.06 -8.97
N TYR A 257 18.30 -19.14 -9.47
CA TYR A 257 18.46 -17.71 -9.18
C TYR A 257 17.14 -16.96 -8.92
N ILE A 258 15.96 -17.56 -9.12
CA ILE A 258 14.64 -16.98 -8.75
C ILE A 258 14.02 -17.83 -7.63
N ARG A 259 13.70 -17.20 -6.51
CA ARG A 259 13.08 -17.86 -5.35
C ARG A 259 11.76 -17.23 -4.97
N LEU A 260 10.73 -18.07 -4.77
CA LEU A 260 9.47 -17.69 -4.12
C LEU A 260 9.66 -17.88 -2.60
N LEU A 261 9.62 -16.79 -1.84
CA LEU A 261 9.83 -16.80 -0.38
C LEU A 261 8.56 -17.12 0.41
N GLY A 262 7.39 -17.18 -0.28
CA GLY A 262 6.11 -17.25 0.40
C GLY A 262 5.77 -15.95 1.12
N TYR A 263 4.78 -15.98 2.00
CA TYR A 263 4.40 -14.82 2.80
C TYR A 263 5.40 -14.59 3.94
N ARG A 264 6.02 -13.41 3.95
CA ARG A 264 7.01 -12.98 4.96
C ARG A 264 6.37 -11.94 5.88
N THR A 265 6.65 -12.03 7.18
CA THR A 265 6.24 -11.07 8.22
C THR A 265 7.40 -10.19 8.70
N ASP A 266 8.58 -10.46 8.23
CA ASP A 266 9.88 -9.89 8.61
C ASP A 266 10.58 -9.21 7.42
N LEU A 267 9.83 -8.52 6.57
CA LEU A 267 10.38 -7.84 5.39
C LEU A 267 11.43 -6.78 5.76
N GLU A 268 11.40 -6.23 6.97
CA GLU A 268 12.43 -5.33 7.51
C GLU A 268 13.82 -5.99 7.62
N ARG A 269 13.90 -7.31 7.54
CA ARG A 269 15.16 -8.06 7.47
C ARG A 269 15.54 -8.44 6.03
N VAL A 270 14.54 -8.65 5.17
CA VAL A 270 14.75 -9.04 3.77
C VAL A 270 15.10 -7.84 2.90
N VAL A 271 14.39 -6.71 3.05
CA VAL A 271 14.60 -5.50 2.23
C VAL A 271 16.03 -4.98 2.33
N PRO A 272 16.65 -4.82 3.52
CA PRO A 272 18.05 -4.37 3.61
C PRO A 272 19.06 -5.33 2.99
N ALA A 273 18.74 -6.62 2.88
CA ALA A 273 19.60 -7.63 2.26
C ALA A 273 19.65 -7.56 0.72
N THR A 274 18.92 -6.65 0.10
CA THR A 274 18.77 -6.56 -1.36
C THR A 274 19.45 -5.33 -1.94
N ASP A 275 19.58 -5.26 -3.27
CA ASP A 275 20.14 -4.10 -3.99
C ASP A 275 19.05 -3.27 -4.65
N VAL A 276 18.01 -3.93 -5.17
CA VAL A 276 16.96 -3.28 -5.94
C VAL A 276 15.58 -3.78 -5.51
N ILE A 277 14.65 -2.88 -5.28
CA ILE A 277 13.23 -3.21 -5.11
C ILE A 277 12.50 -2.98 -6.43
N VAL A 278 11.76 -3.99 -6.89
CA VAL A 278 10.98 -3.92 -8.13
C VAL A 278 9.48 -4.01 -7.83
N SER A 279 8.69 -3.17 -8.51
CA SER A 279 7.23 -3.25 -8.50
C SER A 279 6.67 -3.27 -9.92
N CYS A 280 6.10 -4.41 -10.33
CA CYS A 280 5.47 -4.59 -11.64
C CYS A 280 3.96 -4.31 -11.63
N SER A 281 3.43 -3.72 -10.57
CA SER A 281 1.99 -3.51 -10.38
C SER A 281 1.39 -2.62 -11.47
N HIS A 282 0.35 -3.11 -12.13
CA HIS A 282 -0.38 -2.33 -13.15
C HIS A 282 -1.10 -1.12 -12.54
N ARG A 283 -1.56 -1.24 -11.29
CA ARG A 283 -2.28 -0.19 -10.59
C ARG A 283 -1.94 -0.15 -9.11
N GLU A 284 -1.50 1.01 -8.65
CA GLU A 284 -1.29 1.32 -7.23
C GLU A 284 -1.89 2.68 -6.87
N GLY A 285 -2.36 2.79 -5.63
CA GLY A 285 -2.65 4.08 -5.03
C GLY A 285 -1.37 4.76 -4.54
N LEU A 286 -0.46 3.93 -4.00
CA LEU A 286 0.89 4.30 -3.55
C LEU A 286 1.72 3.01 -3.42
N GLY A 287 2.96 3.03 -3.80
CA GLY A 287 3.86 1.87 -3.73
C GLY A 287 4.56 1.75 -2.37
N LEU A 288 3.91 1.20 -1.34
CA LEU A 288 4.52 1.09 0.00
C LEU A 288 5.83 0.30 -0.01
N ASN A 289 5.91 -0.79 -0.77
CA ASN A 289 7.13 -1.57 -0.91
C ASN A 289 8.31 -0.77 -1.50
N LEU A 290 8.03 0.21 -2.35
CA LEU A 290 9.05 1.13 -2.86
C LEU A 290 9.52 2.09 -1.76
N ILE A 291 8.59 2.62 -0.94
CA ILE A 291 8.93 3.48 0.20
C ILE A 291 9.78 2.70 1.21
N GLU A 292 9.42 1.46 1.52
CA GLU A 292 10.17 0.55 2.40
C GLU A 292 11.60 0.36 1.88
N GLY A 293 11.76 0.11 0.57
CA GLY A 293 13.06 0.00 -0.07
C GLY A 293 13.86 1.29 -0.04
N MET A 294 13.23 2.42 -0.39
CA MET A 294 13.87 3.74 -0.39
C MET A 294 14.29 4.17 1.02
N LEU A 295 13.51 3.87 2.07
CA LEU A 295 13.91 4.10 3.46
C LEU A 295 15.13 3.30 3.86
N CYS A 296 15.31 2.10 3.31
CA CYS A 296 16.53 1.29 3.46
C CYS A 296 17.67 1.70 2.51
N GLY A 297 17.52 2.79 1.76
CA GLY A 297 18.55 3.26 0.81
C GLY A 297 18.72 2.39 -0.42
N LYS A 298 17.68 1.61 -0.82
CA LYS A 298 17.76 0.73 -1.99
C LYS A 298 17.29 1.45 -3.25
N ALA A 299 17.90 1.11 -4.39
CA ALA A 299 17.42 1.55 -5.69
C ALA A 299 16.05 0.94 -6.00
N VAL A 300 15.24 1.63 -6.78
CA VAL A 300 13.90 1.16 -7.12
C VAL A 300 13.67 1.19 -8.63
N ILE A 301 12.99 0.15 -9.15
CA ILE A 301 12.46 0.14 -10.52
C ILE A 301 10.97 -0.20 -10.41
N ALA A 302 10.12 0.56 -11.09
CA ALA A 302 8.70 0.26 -11.07
C ALA A 302 8.02 0.49 -12.41
N VAL A 303 6.94 -0.24 -12.64
CA VAL A 303 6.05 -0.02 -13.77
C VAL A 303 5.35 1.33 -13.62
N GLU A 304 5.26 2.08 -14.71
CA GLU A 304 4.66 3.41 -14.71
C GLU A 304 3.16 3.36 -14.41
N ASN A 305 2.80 3.79 -13.22
CA ASN A 305 1.43 4.05 -12.79
C ASN A 305 1.42 5.26 -11.84
N ARG A 306 0.24 5.75 -11.45
CA ARG A 306 0.15 6.98 -10.65
C ARG A 306 0.84 6.88 -9.27
N GLY A 307 0.69 5.76 -8.57
CA GLY A 307 1.31 5.59 -7.25
C GLY A 307 2.83 5.47 -7.33
N HIS A 308 3.35 4.92 -8.42
CA HIS A 308 4.80 4.85 -8.65
C HIS A 308 5.38 6.18 -9.12
N ARG A 309 4.64 6.95 -9.97
CA ARG A 309 5.04 8.32 -10.37
C ARG A 309 5.11 9.29 -9.19
N GLU A 310 4.32 9.07 -8.14
CA GLU A 310 4.39 9.82 -6.90
C GLU A 310 5.78 9.73 -6.25
N LEU A 311 6.34 8.52 -6.26
CA LEU A 311 7.58 8.19 -5.56
C LEU A 311 8.82 8.31 -6.44
N ILE A 312 8.71 7.97 -7.72
CA ILE A 312 9.87 7.83 -8.61
C ILE A 312 9.94 9.01 -9.58
N GLU A 313 11.01 9.76 -9.47
CA GLU A 313 11.51 10.66 -10.52
C GLU A 313 12.48 9.89 -11.40
N ASN A 314 12.06 9.62 -12.65
CA ASN A 314 12.76 8.72 -13.55
C ASN A 314 14.19 9.15 -13.83
N GLY A 315 15.17 8.29 -13.55
CA GLY A 315 16.59 8.55 -13.68
C GLY A 315 17.22 9.37 -12.53
N VAL A 316 16.44 9.72 -11.50
CA VAL A 316 16.91 10.49 -10.32
C VAL A 316 16.75 9.69 -9.03
N THR A 317 15.56 9.15 -8.76
CA THR A 317 15.29 8.36 -7.56
C THR A 317 15.07 6.87 -7.86
N GLY A 318 15.09 6.50 -9.14
CA GLY A 318 14.84 5.15 -9.63
C GLY A 318 14.45 5.18 -11.11
N TYR A 319 13.91 4.07 -11.60
CA TYR A 319 13.44 3.98 -12.98
C TYR A 319 11.97 3.62 -13.07
N LEU A 320 11.28 4.28 -14.02
CA LEU A 320 9.92 3.91 -14.45
C LEU A 320 10.00 3.17 -15.79
N VAL A 321 9.27 2.06 -15.89
CA VAL A 321 9.22 1.23 -17.12
C VAL A 321 7.76 1.04 -17.55
N PRO A 322 7.49 0.83 -18.85
CA PRO A 322 6.13 0.56 -19.33
C PRO A 322 5.52 -0.71 -18.71
N ILE A 323 4.19 -0.74 -18.59
CA ILE A 323 3.45 -1.91 -18.08
C ILE A 323 3.71 -3.13 -18.98
N GLY A 324 4.11 -4.26 -18.38
CA GLY A 324 4.35 -5.53 -19.07
C GLY A 324 5.61 -5.56 -19.96
N ASP A 325 6.45 -4.52 -19.91
CA ASP A 325 7.67 -4.45 -20.71
C ASP A 325 8.87 -5.05 -19.96
N SER A 326 8.99 -6.38 -20.05
CA SER A 326 10.10 -7.14 -19.47
C SER A 326 11.47 -6.78 -20.09
N ARG A 327 11.53 -6.34 -21.33
CA ARG A 327 12.77 -5.95 -22.02
C ARG A 327 13.31 -4.66 -21.41
N THR A 328 12.50 -3.62 -21.31
CA THR A 328 12.91 -2.37 -20.69
C THR A 328 13.27 -2.59 -19.22
N LEU A 329 12.54 -3.45 -18.48
CA LEU A 329 12.88 -3.80 -17.11
C LEU A 329 14.24 -4.49 -17.02
N ALA A 330 14.54 -5.45 -17.90
CA ALA A 330 15.84 -6.12 -17.99
C ALA A 330 16.98 -5.13 -18.25
N GLU A 331 16.78 -4.18 -19.20
CA GLU A 331 17.79 -3.14 -19.49
C GLU A 331 18.05 -2.24 -18.26
N ARG A 332 17.02 -1.88 -17.50
CA ARG A 332 17.20 -1.07 -16.29
C ARG A 332 17.89 -1.86 -15.17
N LEU A 333 17.65 -3.15 -15.02
CA LEU A 333 18.37 -4.02 -14.09
C LEU A 333 19.86 -4.08 -14.44
N VAL A 334 20.19 -4.29 -15.73
CA VAL A 334 21.59 -4.29 -16.21
C VAL A 334 22.23 -2.92 -16.02
N GLN A 335 21.51 -1.84 -16.28
CA GLN A 335 22.01 -0.49 -16.08
C GLN A 335 22.37 -0.27 -14.60
N LEU A 336 21.49 -0.60 -13.66
CA LEU A 336 21.77 -0.48 -12.23
C LEU A 336 22.92 -1.37 -11.78
N HIS A 337 23.01 -2.60 -12.27
CA HIS A 337 24.10 -3.52 -11.96
C HIS A 337 25.46 -2.96 -12.36
N ASN A 338 25.56 -2.32 -13.54
CA ASN A 338 26.81 -1.77 -14.07
C ASN A 338 27.12 -0.34 -13.55
N ASP A 339 26.16 0.32 -12.88
CA ASP A 339 26.30 1.71 -12.46
C ASP A 339 26.98 1.78 -11.09
N ALA A 340 28.20 2.33 -11.06
CA ALA A 340 28.92 2.62 -9.82
C ALA A 340 28.14 3.56 -8.88
N ASN A 341 27.16 4.32 -9.41
CA ASN A 341 26.35 5.28 -8.68
C ASN A 341 24.99 4.70 -8.22
N GLN A 342 24.78 3.38 -8.29
CA GLN A 342 23.55 2.74 -7.79
C GLN A 342 23.18 3.21 -6.38
N LYS A 343 24.17 3.41 -5.51
CA LYS A 343 23.98 3.91 -4.15
C LYS A 343 23.42 5.34 -4.10
N ASP A 344 23.67 6.15 -5.13
CA ASP A 344 23.14 7.52 -5.20
C ASP A 344 21.62 7.52 -5.38
N PHE A 345 21.07 6.59 -6.18
CA PHE A 345 19.63 6.43 -6.29
C PHE A 345 18.97 6.11 -4.94
N GLY A 346 19.59 5.22 -4.18
CA GLY A 346 19.11 4.85 -2.84
C GLY A 346 19.12 6.04 -1.87
N GLN A 347 20.19 6.84 -1.86
CA GLN A 347 20.31 8.01 -0.99
C GLN A 347 19.34 9.13 -1.37
N VAL A 348 19.17 9.41 -2.67
CA VAL A 348 18.21 10.41 -3.15
C VAL A 348 16.78 9.93 -2.86
N GLY A 349 16.50 8.65 -3.12
CA GLY A 349 15.23 8.02 -2.79
C GLY A 349 14.91 8.09 -1.30
N HIS A 350 15.88 7.76 -0.44
CA HIS A 350 15.73 7.86 1.01
C HIS A 350 15.33 9.26 1.47
N ARG A 351 15.98 10.31 0.94
CA ARG A 351 15.60 11.71 1.27
C ARG A 351 14.19 12.05 0.80
N LYS A 352 13.81 11.61 -0.41
CA LYS A 352 12.49 11.89 -0.98
C LYS A 352 11.34 11.31 -0.14
N VAL A 353 11.49 10.12 0.40
CA VAL A 353 10.39 9.42 1.10
C VAL A 353 10.27 9.76 2.59
N GLN A 354 11.01 10.72 3.11
CA GLN A 354 10.92 11.12 4.52
C GLN A 354 9.53 11.66 4.89
N SER A 355 8.80 12.27 3.96
CA SER A 355 7.41 12.71 4.17
C SER A 355 6.42 11.55 4.35
N TYR A 356 6.79 10.33 3.91
CA TYR A 356 5.94 9.13 4.01
C TYR A 356 6.14 8.33 5.30
N THR A 357 6.93 8.84 6.24
CA THR A 357 7.17 8.18 7.54
C THR A 357 5.96 8.29 8.46
N GLU A 358 5.87 7.37 9.43
CA GLU A 358 4.78 7.36 10.42
C GLU A 358 4.60 8.70 11.11
N ALA A 359 5.71 9.32 11.56
CA ALA A 359 5.67 10.60 12.28
C ALA A 359 5.06 11.73 11.43
N ASN A 360 5.46 11.86 10.17
CA ASN A 360 4.92 12.91 9.28
C ASN A 360 3.44 12.67 8.98
N VAL A 361 3.06 11.43 8.66
CA VAL A 361 1.66 11.10 8.37
C VAL A 361 0.77 11.26 9.62
N GLN A 362 1.28 10.95 10.81
CA GLN A 362 0.57 11.22 12.08
C GLN A 362 0.35 12.72 12.29
N GLN A 363 1.35 13.55 11.98
CA GLN A 363 1.20 15.00 12.06
C GLN A 363 0.14 15.52 11.09
N GLU A 364 0.15 15.06 9.84
CA GLU A 364 -0.87 15.42 8.83
C GLU A 364 -2.28 14.99 9.27
N LEU A 365 -2.42 13.75 9.76
CA LEU A 365 -3.68 13.22 10.29
C LEU A 365 -4.14 14.00 11.54
N SER A 366 -3.23 14.37 12.43
CA SER A 366 -3.52 15.20 13.62
C SER A 366 -4.17 16.51 13.23
N HIS A 367 -3.65 17.21 12.21
CA HIS A 367 -4.27 18.42 11.68
C HIS A 367 -5.67 18.16 11.08
N ILE A 368 -5.83 17.06 10.34
CA ILE A 368 -7.13 16.67 9.75
C ILE A 368 -8.18 16.42 10.83
N TYR A 369 -7.77 15.77 11.93
CA TYR A 369 -8.65 15.51 13.07
C TYR A 369 -8.90 16.71 13.98
N GLY A 370 -8.13 17.80 13.78
CA GLY A 370 -8.26 19.04 14.55
C GLY A 370 -7.51 19.02 15.89
N PHE A 371 -6.46 18.19 16.00
CA PHE A 371 -5.59 18.16 17.20
C PHE A 371 -4.35 19.04 17.05
N GLY A 372 -4.06 19.55 15.86
CA GLY A 372 -2.95 20.48 15.65
C GLY A 372 -3.23 21.81 16.35
N GLU A 373 -2.23 22.39 17.00
CA GLU A 373 -2.29 23.78 17.47
C GLU A 373 -2.52 24.72 16.26
N CYS A 374 -3.41 25.68 16.45
CA CYS A 374 -3.64 26.79 15.51
C CYS A 374 -2.39 27.64 15.33
#